data_7a8cc3b62fbb693b57ac256911a1221c
#
_entry.id   7a8cc3b62fbb693b57ac256911a1221c
#
_cell.length_a   1.000
_cell.length_b   1.000
_cell.length_c   1.000
_cell.angle_alpha   90.00
_cell.angle_beta   90.00
_cell.angle_gamma   90.00
#
_symmetry.space_group_name_H-M   'P 1'
#
loop_
_entity.id
_entity.type
_entity.pdbx_description
1 polymer ?
#
loop_
_entity_poly.entity_id
_entity_poly.type
_entity_poly.pdbx_seq_one_letter_code
_entity_poly.pdbx_strand_id
1 'polypeptide(L)'
;MEIRVYDKNLIFLGVVEDFKSLIWTRKYYEPGNFELHAAGTDKNIQLLQAGNIITKRGAKEAGIIGAYTDQEGSNTNQIVRKGNFLGSYMSRRILHYTHNFSGTYEDGMRYLQQNVEAIPLLELGEKCGDTTQVCFQTTWKNCGTMLTKLAKSSGLG
;
A
#
# COMPACT_ATOMS: atom_id res chain seq x y z
N MET A 1 17.80 -2.48 -12.49
CA MET A 1 16.57 -2.65 -11.68
C MET A 1 15.43 -2.08 -12.49
N GLU A 2 14.27 -2.74 -12.58
CA GLU A 2 13.15 -2.34 -13.43
C GLU A 2 12.00 -1.86 -12.54
N ILE A 3 11.46 -0.67 -12.85
CA ILE A 3 10.29 -0.09 -12.20
C ILE A 3 9.19 -0.02 -13.25
N ARG A 4 8.10 -0.76 -13.05
CA ARG A 4 6.93 -0.76 -13.92
C ARG A 4 5.85 0.13 -13.34
N VAL A 5 5.17 0.85 -14.19
CA VAL A 5 4.09 1.77 -13.83
C VAL A 5 2.78 1.28 -14.42
N TYR A 6 1.74 1.33 -13.60
CA TYR A 6 0.37 0.96 -13.94
C TYR A 6 -0.58 2.09 -13.55
N ASP A 7 -1.71 2.17 -14.20
CA ASP A 7 -2.80 3.04 -13.75
C ASP A 7 -3.56 2.43 -12.55
N LYS A 8 -4.57 3.15 -12.07
CA LYS A 8 -5.45 2.70 -10.97
C LYS A 8 -6.24 1.42 -11.27
N ASN A 9 -6.38 1.03 -12.53
CA ASN A 9 -7.06 -0.18 -12.99
C ASN A 9 -6.09 -1.32 -13.28
N LEU A 10 -4.81 -1.16 -12.90
CA LEU A 10 -3.72 -2.09 -13.15
C LEU A 10 -3.38 -2.27 -14.64
N ILE A 11 -3.72 -1.30 -15.50
CA ILE A 11 -3.30 -1.29 -16.89
C ILE A 11 -1.85 -0.80 -16.95
N PHE A 12 -0.99 -1.56 -17.62
CA PHE A 12 0.43 -1.22 -17.77
C PHE A 12 0.60 0.04 -18.61
N LEU A 13 1.33 1.03 -18.08
CA LEU A 13 1.61 2.30 -18.73
C LEU A 13 3.03 2.38 -19.29
N GLY A 14 4.00 1.75 -18.64
CA GLY A 14 5.37 1.81 -19.08
C GLY A 14 6.40 1.46 -17.99
N VAL A 15 7.67 1.66 -18.35
CA VAL A 15 8.83 1.41 -17.47
C VAL A 15 9.60 2.70 -17.26
N VAL A 16 10.00 2.94 -16.01
CA VAL A 16 10.95 4.00 -15.63
C VAL A 16 12.34 3.41 -15.61
N GLU A 17 13.17 3.84 -16.55
CA GLU A 17 14.55 3.37 -16.73
C GLU A 17 15.55 4.40 -16.16
N ASP A 18 15.26 5.70 -16.34
CA ASP A 18 16.10 6.82 -15.94
C ASP A 18 15.76 7.30 -14.52
N PHE A 19 16.15 6.53 -13.52
CA PHE A 19 16.02 6.95 -12.13
C PHE A 19 17.39 6.92 -11.42
N LYS A 20 17.58 7.86 -10.50
CA LYS A 20 18.83 7.99 -9.72
C LYS A 20 18.82 7.09 -8.50
N SER A 21 17.70 7.04 -7.79
CA SER A 21 17.56 6.23 -6.58
C SER A 21 16.12 5.82 -6.34
N LEU A 22 15.97 4.68 -5.68
CA LEU A 22 14.70 4.19 -5.16
C LEU A 22 14.91 3.71 -3.72
N ILE A 23 14.27 4.38 -2.79
CA ILE A 23 14.14 3.94 -1.40
C ILE A 23 12.85 3.14 -1.32
N TRP A 24 12.94 1.85 -0.92
CA TRP A 24 11.81 0.92 -0.83
C TRP A 24 11.76 0.37 0.58
N THR A 25 11.00 1.04 1.45
CA THR A 25 10.96 0.74 2.89
C THR A 25 9.84 -0.24 3.20
N ARG A 26 10.21 -1.46 3.55
CA ARG A 26 9.29 -2.47 4.07
C ARG A 26 9.10 -2.30 5.57
N LYS A 27 7.88 -2.45 6.03
CA LYS A 27 7.52 -2.56 7.44
C LYS A 27 6.82 -3.89 7.65
N TYR A 28 7.08 -4.53 8.78
CA TYR A 28 6.57 -5.88 9.03
C TYR A 28 5.07 -5.89 9.32
N TYR A 29 4.59 -4.98 10.17
CA TYR A 29 3.20 -4.94 10.61
C TYR A 29 2.35 -3.85 9.96
N GLU A 30 2.95 -3.00 9.17
CA GLU A 30 2.32 -1.82 8.59
C GLU A 30 2.66 -1.75 7.09
N PRO A 31 1.82 -1.10 6.28
CA PRO A 31 2.20 -0.79 4.91
C PRO A 31 3.49 0.04 4.90
N GLY A 32 4.46 -0.40 4.12
CA GLY A 32 5.68 0.36 3.88
C GLY A 32 5.44 1.55 2.94
N ASN A 33 6.54 2.18 2.54
CA ASN A 33 6.52 3.33 1.64
C ASN A 33 7.69 3.28 0.66
N PHE A 34 7.66 4.19 -0.30
CA PHE A 34 8.76 4.37 -1.23
C PHE A 34 9.04 5.86 -1.47
N GLU A 35 10.27 6.12 -1.91
CA GLU A 35 10.70 7.40 -2.45
C GLU A 35 11.53 7.13 -3.71
N LEU A 36 11.07 7.65 -4.86
CA LEU A 36 11.68 7.49 -6.17
C LEU A 36 12.22 8.83 -6.66
N HIS A 37 13.49 8.88 -6.98
CA HIS A 37 14.14 10.01 -7.64
C HIS A 37 14.41 9.65 -9.10
N ALA A 38 13.71 10.27 -10.03
CA ALA A 38 13.81 10.00 -11.47
C ALA A 38 14.21 11.27 -12.24
N ALA A 39 14.69 11.09 -13.47
CA ALA A 39 14.92 12.20 -14.38
C ALA A 39 13.60 12.90 -14.71
N GLY A 40 13.60 14.24 -14.76
CA GLY A 40 12.44 15.09 -15.07
C GLY A 40 12.14 15.15 -16.57
N THR A 41 12.07 13.99 -17.22
CA THR A 41 11.68 13.88 -18.63
C THR A 41 10.17 13.90 -18.77
N ASP A 42 9.65 14.37 -19.91
CA ASP A 42 8.22 14.36 -20.20
C ASP A 42 7.60 12.96 -20.04
N LYS A 43 8.33 11.92 -20.46
CA LYS A 43 7.95 10.52 -20.27
C LYS A 43 7.76 10.18 -18.78
N ASN A 44 8.73 10.51 -17.94
CA ASN A 44 8.66 10.19 -16.51
C ASN A 44 7.60 11.02 -15.78
N ILE A 45 7.42 12.27 -16.17
CA ILE A 45 6.36 13.14 -15.63
C ILE A 45 4.98 12.55 -15.95
N GLN A 46 4.76 12.09 -17.18
CA GLN A 46 3.50 11.45 -17.58
C GLN A 46 3.27 10.10 -16.91
N LEU A 47 4.28 9.27 -16.78
CA LEU A 47 4.17 7.97 -16.13
C LEU A 47 3.96 8.08 -14.62
N LEU A 48 4.68 8.99 -13.97
CA LEU A 48 4.73 9.10 -12.50
C LEU A 48 3.71 10.09 -11.95
N GLN A 49 2.46 10.04 -12.47
CA GLN A 49 1.34 10.83 -11.99
C GLN A 49 0.81 10.30 -10.65
N ALA A 50 0.25 11.20 -9.83
CA ALA A 50 -0.41 10.81 -8.58
C ALA A 50 -1.57 9.84 -8.85
N GLY A 51 -1.66 8.80 -8.04
CA GLY A 51 -2.64 7.72 -8.19
C GLY A 51 -2.16 6.55 -9.05
N ASN A 52 -1.10 6.70 -9.83
CA ASN A 52 -0.49 5.58 -10.53
C ASN A 52 0.25 4.65 -9.56
N ILE A 53 0.34 3.40 -9.95
CA ILE A 53 0.90 2.32 -9.14
C ILE A 53 2.26 1.94 -9.72
N ILE A 54 3.25 1.81 -8.86
CA ILE A 54 4.59 1.34 -9.24
C ILE A 54 4.88 -0.02 -8.64
N THR A 55 5.56 -0.85 -9.40
CA THR A 55 6.10 -2.12 -8.95
C THR A 55 7.60 -2.17 -9.21
N LYS A 56 8.31 -2.86 -8.34
CA LYS A 56 9.73 -3.12 -8.45
C LYS A 56 9.95 -4.59 -8.78
N ARG A 57 10.74 -4.91 -9.79
CA ARG A 57 11.09 -6.29 -10.13
C ARG A 57 11.65 -7.03 -8.92
N GLY A 58 11.07 -8.19 -8.59
CA GLY A 58 11.47 -9.02 -7.45
C GLY A 58 10.89 -8.56 -6.10
N ALA A 59 10.07 -7.52 -6.05
CA ALA A 59 9.27 -7.16 -4.89
C ALA A 59 7.86 -7.75 -5.01
N LYS A 60 7.27 -8.15 -3.88
CA LYS A 60 5.87 -8.58 -3.81
C LYS A 60 4.93 -7.38 -3.63
N GLU A 61 5.45 -6.30 -3.08
CA GLU A 61 4.70 -5.08 -2.80
C GLU A 61 4.58 -4.20 -4.05
N ALA A 62 3.49 -3.48 -4.14
CA ALA A 62 3.28 -2.39 -5.08
C ALA A 62 3.01 -1.09 -4.31
N GLY A 63 3.49 0.04 -4.83
CA GLY A 63 3.33 1.36 -4.23
C GLY A 63 2.39 2.23 -5.04
N ILE A 64 1.56 3.04 -4.38
CA ILE A 64 0.76 4.08 -5.03
C ILE A 64 1.44 5.42 -4.87
N ILE A 65 1.56 6.16 -5.97
CA ILE A 65 2.14 7.52 -5.97
C ILE A 65 1.15 8.46 -5.28
N GLY A 66 1.60 9.10 -4.20
CA GLY A 66 0.83 10.11 -3.47
C GLY A 66 0.78 11.45 -4.20
N ALA A 67 0.10 12.42 -3.61
CA ALA A 67 0.18 13.80 -4.05
C ALA A 67 1.61 14.33 -3.90
N TYR A 68 2.07 15.11 -4.86
CA TYR A 68 3.41 15.71 -4.88
C TYR A 68 3.35 17.13 -5.40
N THR A 69 4.35 17.90 -5.04
CA THR A 69 4.59 19.19 -5.63
C THR A 69 5.94 19.13 -6.35
N ASP A 70 5.96 19.39 -7.63
CA ASP A 70 7.21 19.53 -8.36
C ASP A 70 7.84 20.88 -7.96
N GLN A 71 9.05 20.85 -7.46
CA GLN A 71 9.78 22.08 -7.14
C GLN A 71 10.32 22.67 -8.45
N GLU A 72 9.63 23.66 -8.97
CA GLU A 72 10.16 24.54 -10.01
C GLU A 72 11.28 25.40 -9.36
N GLY A 73 12.51 25.22 -9.79
CA GLY A 73 13.59 26.11 -9.40
C GLY A 73 14.89 25.49 -8.92
N SER A 74 14.99 24.19 -8.76
CA SER A 74 16.31 23.59 -8.61
C SER A 74 16.88 23.25 -10.00
N ASN A 75 18.11 23.65 -10.24
CA ASN A 75 18.88 23.44 -11.47
C ASN A 75 19.16 21.94 -11.77
N THR A 76 18.37 21.04 -11.18
CA THR A 76 18.43 19.61 -11.38
C THR A 76 17.14 19.16 -12.07
N ASN A 77 17.27 18.72 -13.32
CA ASN A 77 16.21 18.09 -14.09
C ASN A 77 15.80 16.73 -13.46
N GLN A 78 15.27 16.80 -12.25
CA GLN A 78 14.92 15.64 -11.41
C GLN A 78 13.56 15.82 -10.76
N ILE A 79 12.76 14.76 -10.77
CA ILE A 79 11.50 14.68 -10.05
C ILE A 79 11.58 13.67 -8.90
N VAL A 80 10.88 13.96 -7.82
CA VAL A 80 10.79 13.07 -6.65
C VAL A 80 9.34 12.64 -6.47
N ARG A 81 9.11 11.35 -6.39
CA ARG A 81 7.79 10.76 -6.17
C ARG A 81 7.81 9.89 -4.92
N LYS A 82 6.85 10.13 -4.05
CA LYS A 82 6.70 9.39 -2.78
C LYS A 82 5.34 8.75 -2.72
N GLY A 83 5.26 7.65 -2.00
CA GLY A 83 3.98 6.99 -1.79
C GLY A 83 4.05 5.84 -0.80
N ASN A 84 2.89 5.29 -0.51
CA ASN A 84 2.75 4.15 0.39
C ASN A 84 2.47 2.88 -0.41
N PHE A 85 2.76 1.72 0.16
CA PHE A 85 2.35 0.45 -0.45
C PHE A 85 0.83 0.28 -0.42
N LEU A 86 0.30 -0.51 -1.35
CA LEU A 86 -1.13 -0.66 -1.58
C LEU A 86 -1.92 -1.10 -0.33
N GLY A 87 -1.30 -1.82 0.61
CA GLY A 87 -1.91 -2.14 1.91
C GLY A 87 -2.42 -0.91 2.68
N SER A 88 -1.89 0.29 2.38
CA SER A 88 -2.36 1.56 2.96
C SER A 88 -3.80 1.91 2.58
N TYR A 89 -4.37 1.29 1.54
CA TYR A 89 -5.78 1.48 1.17
C TYR A 89 -6.74 1.09 2.29
N MET A 90 -6.37 0.09 3.12
CA MET A 90 -7.17 -0.31 4.27
C MET A 90 -7.33 0.83 5.30
N SER A 91 -6.37 1.75 5.36
CA SER A 91 -6.46 2.94 6.21
C SER A 91 -7.45 4.01 5.70
N ARG A 92 -8.01 3.83 4.50
CA ARG A 92 -9.07 4.67 3.95
C ARG A 92 -10.47 4.15 4.28
N ARG A 93 -10.58 3.07 5.05
CA ARG A 93 -11.83 2.40 5.41
C ARG A 93 -12.09 2.50 6.90
N ILE A 94 -13.36 2.68 7.24
CA ILE A 94 -13.83 2.76 8.62
C ILE A 94 -14.81 1.62 8.88
N LEU A 95 -14.71 1.02 10.03
CA LEU A 95 -15.63 0.00 10.54
C LEU A 95 -16.84 0.72 11.14
N HIS A 96 -17.94 0.81 10.40
CA HIS A 96 -19.08 1.65 10.72
C HIS A 96 -19.95 1.15 11.89
N TYR A 97 -19.95 -0.15 12.15
CA TYR A 97 -20.80 -0.77 13.18
C TYR A 97 -19.95 -1.39 14.28
N THR A 98 -20.63 -1.85 15.34
CA THR A 98 -19.98 -2.66 16.35
C THR A 98 -19.71 -4.05 15.80
N HIS A 99 -18.45 -4.43 15.74
CA HIS A 99 -17.98 -5.71 15.31
C HIS A 99 -17.48 -6.48 16.52
N ASN A 100 -18.08 -7.65 16.78
CA ASN A 100 -17.64 -8.61 17.79
C ASN A 100 -17.06 -9.81 17.05
N PHE A 101 -15.86 -10.20 17.40
CA PHE A 101 -15.18 -11.32 16.78
C PHE A 101 -14.51 -12.22 17.83
N SER A 102 -14.60 -13.53 17.61
CA SER A 102 -13.86 -14.54 18.37
C SER A 102 -13.42 -15.62 17.38
N GLY A 103 -12.12 -15.91 17.35
CA GLY A 103 -11.51 -16.86 16.41
C GLY A 103 -10.00 -16.67 16.33
N THR A 104 -9.37 -17.05 15.23
CA THR A 104 -7.93 -16.82 15.06
C THR A 104 -7.61 -15.37 14.69
N TYR A 105 -6.38 -14.91 14.93
CA TYR A 105 -5.97 -13.57 14.50
C TYR A 105 -6.10 -13.39 12.99
N GLU A 106 -5.70 -14.40 12.21
CA GLU A 106 -5.84 -14.36 10.76
C GLU A 106 -7.31 -14.20 10.34
N ASP A 107 -8.21 -15.01 10.90
CA ASP A 107 -9.63 -14.92 10.59
C ASP A 107 -10.22 -13.58 11.06
N GLY A 108 -9.74 -13.02 12.17
CA GLY A 108 -10.13 -11.71 12.65
C GLY A 108 -9.72 -10.58 11.68
N MET A 109 -8.51 -10.63 11.13
CA MET A 109 -8.05 -9.66 10.13
C MET A 109 -8.85 -9.78 8.81
N ARG A 110 -9.13 -11.01 8.36
CA ARG A 110 -9.99 -11.28 7.18
C ARG A 110 -11.41 -10.78 7.40
N TYR A 111 -11.98 -11.04 8.57
CA TYR A 111 -13.30 -10.55 8.96
C TYR A 111 -13.38 -9.02 8.88
N LEU A 112 -12.39 -8.29 9.40
CA LEU A 112 -12.37 -6.83 9.32
C LEU A 112 -12.32 -6.35 7.86
N GLN A 113 -11.50 -6.98 7.02
CA GLN A 113 -11.38 -6.63 5.60
C GLN A 113 -12.68 -6.87 4.82
N GLN A 114 -13.42 -7.93 5.16
CA GLN A 114 -14.71 -8.26 4.54
C GLN A 114 -15.88 -7.39 5.00
N ASN A 115 -15.74 -6.75 6.17
CA ASN A 115 -16.78 -5.92 6.77
C ASN A 115 -16.58 -4.40 6.60
N VAL A 116 -15.72 -4.01 5.68
CA VAL A 116 -15.58 -2.63 5.22
C VAL A 116 -16.04 -2.51 3.77
N GLU A 117 -16.26 -1.27 3.33
CA GLU A 117 -16.56 -1.01 1.93
C GLU A 117 -15.46 -1.59 1.03
N ALA A 118 -15.88 -2.34 0.03
CA ALA A 118 -14.96 -3.04 -0.87
C ALA A 118 -13.96 -2.08 -1.54
N ILE A 119 -12.73 -2.54 -1.64
CA ILE A 119 -11.69 -1.88 -2.42
C ILE A 119 -11.60 -2.63 -3.75
N PRO A 120 -11.86 -1.96 -4.88
CA PRO A 120 -11.78 -2.61 -6.19
C PRO A 120 -10.44 -3.32 -6.39
N LEU A 121 -10.46 -4.50 -6.99
CA LEU A 121 -9.28 -5.30 -7.30
C LEU A 121 -8.48 -5.81 -6.08
N LEU A 122 -8.99 -5.63 -4.86
CA LEU A 122 -8.40 -6.19 -3.66
C LEU A 122 -9.06 -7.54 -3.33
N GLU A 123 -8.26 -8.58 -3.31
CA GLU A 123 -8.68 -9.94 -2.96
C GLU A 123 -7.95 -10.44 -1.72
N LEU A 124 -8.60 -11.34 -0.99
CA LEU A 124 -7.97 -12.05 0.13
C LEU A 124 -7.05 -13.15 -0.41
N GLY A 125 -5.79 -13.12 -0.01
CA GLY A 125 -4.84 -14.19 -0.29
C GLY A 125 -5.20 -15.51 0.42
N GLU A 126 -4.40 -16.54 0.19
CA GLU A 126 -4.51 -17.80 0.90
C GLU A 126 -4.28 -17.65 2.40
N LYS A 127 -4.86 -18.54 3.21
CA LYS A 127 -4.62 -18.53 4.65
C LYS A 127 -3.21 -19.02 4.99
N CYS A 128 -2.58 -18.37 5.96
CA CYS A 128 -1.28 -18.80 6.47
C CYS A 128 -1.38 -19.93 7.51
N GLY A 129 -2.58 -20.24 7.99
CA GLY A 129 -2.83 -21.32 8.94
C GLY A 129 -2.55 -20.95 10.40
N ASP A 130 -2.65 -19.66 10.76
CA ASP A 130 -2.55 -19.24 12.16
C ASP A 130 -3.62 -19.90 13.02
N THR A 131 -3.20 -20.35 14.21
CA THR A 131 -4.09 -21.01 15.20
C THR A 131 -4.26 -20.19 16.47
N THR A 132 -3.58 -19.05 16.58
CA THR A 132 -3.59 -18.20 17.77
C THR A 132 -4.94 -17.49 17.91
N GLN A 133 -5.59 -17.68 19.05
CA GLN A 133 -6.95 -17.17 19.29
C GLN A 133 -6.94 -15.71 19.73
N VAL A 134 -7.97 -14.99 19.31
CA VAL A 134 -8.26 -13.61 19.70
C VAL A 134 -9.75 -13.38 19.87
N CYS A 135 -10.10 -12.53 20.82
CA CYS A 135 -11.45 -11.99 20.96
C CYS A 135 -11.34 -10.47 21.02
N PHE A 136 -12.11 -9.78 20.18
CA PHE A 136 -12.13 -8.32 20.18
C PHE A 136 -13.51 -7.75 19.86
N GLN A 137 -13.74 -6.54 20.34
CA GLN A 137 -14.85 -5.68 19.94
C GLN A 137 -14.28 -4.38 19.36
N THR A 138 -14.84 -3.91 18.27
CA THR A 138 -14.44 -2.63 17.65
C THR A 138 -15.64 -1.92 17.03
N THR A 139 -15.66 -0.59 17.10
CA THR A 139 -16.71 0.27 16.56
C THR A 139 -16.09 1.58 16.11
N TRP A 140 -16.48 2.07 14.94
CA TRP A 140 -16.02 3.36 14.38
C TRP A 140 -14.48 3.52 14.37
N LYS A 141 -13.77 2.43 14.11
CA LYS A 141 -12.31 2.45 14.03
C LYS A 141 -11.85 2.39 12.58
N ASN A 142 -10.69 3.00 12.34
CA ASN A 142 -10.00 2.86 11.07
C ASN A 142 -9.56 1.41 10.88
N CYS A 143 -9.91 0.81 9.72
CA CYS A 143 -9.63 -0.59 9.45
C CYS A 143 -8.12 -0.89 9.42
N GLY A 144 -7.31 -0.07 8.75
CA GLY A 144 -5.86 -0.24 8.70
C GLY A 144 -5.21 -0.18 10.09
N THR A 145 -5.69 0.71 10.97
CA THR A 145 -5.22 0.78 12.36
C THR A 145 -5.55 -0.49 13.14
N MET A 146 -6.75 -1.04 12.96
CA MET A 146 -7.14 -2.29 13.61
C MET A 146 -6.35 -3.48 13.08
N LEU A 147 -6.14 -3.57 11.77
CA LEU A 147 -5.29 -4.61 11.17
C LEU A 147 -3.86 -4.55 11.72
N THR A 148 -3.26 -3.36 11.76
CA THR A 148 -1.93 -3.16 12.35
C THR A 148 -1.87 -3.58 13.80
N LYS A 149 -2.91 -3.26 14.60
CA LYS A 149 -2.99 -3.68 15.99
C LYS A 149 -3.01 -5.20 16.14
N LEU A 150 -3.85 -5.88 15.35
CA LEU A 150 -3.94 -7.34 15.37
C LEU A 150 -2.63 -7.99 14.90
N ALA A 151 -2.03 -7.48 13.82
CA ALA A 151 -0.73 -7.95 13.33
C ALA A 151 0.37 -7.85 14.40
N LYS A 152 0.48 -6.70 15.07
CA LYS A 152 1.45 -6.51 16.17
C LYS A 152 1.21 -7.44 17.37
N SER A 153 -0.05 -7.71 17.68
CA SER A 153 -0.41 -8.57 18.81
C SER A 153 -0.18 -10.05 18.53
N SER A 154 -0.38 -10.48 17.28
CA SER A 154 -0.19 -11.87 16.86
C SER A 154 1.24 -12.22 16.44
N GLY A 155 2.04 -11.22 16.07
CA GLY A 155 3.32 -11.42 15.40
C GLY A 155 3.20 -11.74 13.90
N LEU A 156 1.99 -11.73 13.32
CA LEU A 156 1.74 -11.93 11.90
C LEU A 156 1.99 -10.62 11.14
N GLY A 157 2.76 -10.68 10.06
CA GLY A 157 3.08 -9.52 9.24
C GLY A 157 3.13 -9.81 7.74
#